data_c6775a0eb9f5c58b5adc6856a183b164
#
_entry.id   c6775a0eb9f5c58b5adc6856a183b164
#
_cell.length_a   1.000
_cell.length_b   1.000
_cell.length_c   1.000
_cell.angle_alpha   90.00
_cell.angle_beta   90.00
_cell.angle_gamma   90.00
#
_symmetry.space_group_name_H-M   'P 1'
#
loop_
_entity.id
_entity.type
_entity.pdbx_description
1 polymer ?
#
loop_
_entity_poly.entity_id
_entity_poly.type
_entity_poly.pdbx_seq_one_letter_code
_entity_poly.pdbx_strand_id
1 'polypeptide(L)'
;AFHHAHVTLIDKEVPERIGVGEANLLNFNKFMHFCGFNDPTAWMDSVDATYKGGIMYPNWGKDGKTIFHPFGQYHFHTKAPDGSDFVIPYGDVLSANPDIDYASSLYFFPSLIKDKVEIDELSAYSEQLDCGKYVEFLMKEIKGSKGFTYINSTVENINWDGDDITSLDLADGTKNEADVFIDCTGFKRLLSEKREIVDFSGRLFVDTAVATRVQY
;
A
#
# COMPACT_ATOMS: atom_id res chain seq x y z
N ALA A 1 9.73 -18.18 0.88
CA ALA A 1 9.77 -17.83 2.27
C ALA A 1 9.15 -18.89 3.18
N PHE A 2 7.95 -19.41 2.94
CA PHE A 2 7.35 -20.46 3.77
C PHE A 2 7.48 -21.83 3.07
N HIS A 3 8.67 -22.42 3.10
CA HIS A 3 8.96 -23.68 2.39
C HIS A 3 8.12 -24.89 2.85
N HIS A 4 7.37 -24.74 3.93
CA HIS A 4 6.54 -25.80 4.52
C HIS A 4 5.04 -25.45 4.58
N ALA A 5 4.63 -24.27 4.13
CA ALA A 5 3.23 -23.88 4.08
C ALA A 5 2.64 -24.13 2.69
N HIS A 6 1.42 -24.64 2.68
CA HIS A 6 0.58 -24.67 1.48
C HIS A 6 -0.45 -23.53 1.60
N VAL A 7 -0.52 -22.68 0.60
CA VAL A 7 -1.45 -21.55 0.56
C VAL A 7 -2.56 -21.84 -0.44
N THR A 8 -3.80 -21.80 0.02
CA THR A 8 -4.98 -21.88 -0.84
C THR A 8 -5.64 -20.52 -0.92
N LEU A 9 -5.72 -19.96 -2.11
CA LEU A 9 -6.49 -18.75 -2.39
C LEU A 9 -7.86 -19.14 -2.96
N ILE A 10 -8.92 -18.81 -2.25
CA ILE A 10 -10.29 -18.98 -2.70
C ILE A 10 -10.82 -17.60 -3.06
N ASP A 11 -11.11 -17.38 -4.32
CA ASP A 11 -11.62 -16.11 -4.84
C ASP A 11 -12.50 -16.38 -6.05
N LYS A 12 -13.61 -15.66 -6.15
CA LYS A 12 -14.43 -15.68 -7.34
C LYS A 12 -13.99 -14.57 -8.27
N GLU A 13 -13.60 -14.93 -9.47
CA GLU A 13 -13.31 -13.96 -10.50
C GLU A 13 -14.52 -13.06 -10.75
N VAL A 14 -14.39 -11.77 -10.44
CA VAL A 14 -15.43 -10.77 -10.63
C VAL A 14 -14.97 -9.73 -11.65
N PRO A 15 -15.87 -9.26 -12.55
CA PRO A 15 -15.51 -8.29 -13.58
C PRO A 15 -15.06 -6.94 -12.99
N GLU A 16 -15.58 -6.58 -11.83
CA GLU A 16 -15.31 -5.30 -11.18
C GLU A 16 -14.70 -5.54 -9.81
N ARG A 17 -13.47 -5.05 -9.61
CA ARG A 17 -12.80 -4.99 -8.32
C ARG A 17 -12.97 -3.60 -7.74
N ILE A 18 -13.10 -3.49 -6.41
CA ILE A 18 -13.29 -2.22 -5.71
C ILE A 18 -12.07 -1.31 -5.89
N GLY A 19 -10.87 -1.86 -6.00
CA GLY A 19 -9.65 -1.09 -6.18
C GLY A 19 -9.49 -0.59 -7.61
N VAL A 20 -9.46 0.72 -7.80
CA VAL A 20 -9.16 1.36 -9.11
C VAL A 20 -7.68 1.67 -9.26
N GLY A 21 -6.95 1.82 -8.15
CA GLY A 21 -5.53 2.06 -8.10
C GLY A 21 -5.04 2.14 -6.66
N GLU A 22 -3.75 1.93 -6.48
CA GLU A 22 -3.08 2.03 -5.20
C GLU A 22 -2.01 3.11 -5.21
N ALA A 23 -2.00 3.92 -4.16
CA ALA A 23 -0.97 4.91 -3.88
C ALA A 23 -0.15 4.44 -2.68
N ASN A 24 0.92 3.72 -2.95
CA ASN A 24 1.68 3.01 -1.94
C ASN A 24 2.52 3.94 -1.03
N LEU A 25 3.12 3.36 0.00
CA LEU A 25 4.06 3.99 0.92
C LEU A 25 5.45 3.34 0.77
N LEU A 26 6.48 3.96 1.32
CA LEU A 26 7.88 3.53 1.22
C LEU A 26 8.15 2.06 1.53
N ASN A 27 7.31 1.43 2.36
CA ASN A 27 7.47 0.02 2.69
C ASN A 27 7.08 -0.93 1.55
N PHE A 28 6.38 -0.43 0.53
CA PHE A 28 5.97 -1.26 -0.60
C PHE A 28 7.16 -1.80 -1.39
N ASN A 29 8.16 -0.97 -1.67
CA ASN A 29 9.40 -1.40 -2.33
C ASN A 29 10.12 -2.49 -1.54
N LYS A 30 10.16 -2.36 -0.21
CA LYS A 30 10.74 -3.39 0.66
C LYS A 30 9.96 -4.70 0.60
N PHE A 31 8.64 -4.61 0.52
CA PHE A 31 7.78 -5.76 0.35
C PHE A 31 8.00 -6.45 -1.00
N MET A 32 8.05 -5.69 -2.10
CA MET A 32 8.33 -6.24 -3.43
C MET A 32 9.71 -6.92 -3.49
N HIS A 33 10.73 -6.28 -2.92
CA HIS A 33 12.06 -6.88 -2.79
C HIS A 33 12.04 -8.17 -1.95
N PHE A 34 11.33 -8.18 -0.83
CA PHE A 34 11.14 -9.38 0.00
C PHE A 34 10.46 -10.52 -0.78
N CYS A 35 9.52 -10.19 -1.66
CA CYS A 35 8.86 -11.15 -2.55
C CYS A 35 9.76 -11.64 -3.70
N GLY A 36 10.96 -11.06 -3.87
CA GLY A 36 11.91 -11.44 -4.92
C GLY A 36 11.90 -10.54 -6.15
N PHE A 37 11.09 -9.49 -6.16
CA PHE A 37 11.02 -8.51 -7.25
C PHE A 37 12.05 -7.40 -7.01
N ASN A 38 13.31 -7.70 -7.30
CA ASN A 38 14.44 -6.85 -6.97
C ASN A 38 14.68 -5.71 -7.96
N ASP A 39 14.15 -5.83 -9.17
CA ASP A 39 14.24 -4.82 -10.22
C ASP A 39 12.87 -4.14 -10.38
N PRO A 40 12.70 -2.89 -9.90
CA PRO A 40 11.44 -2.16 -10.03
C PRO A 40 11.00 -2.01 -11.49
N THR A 41 11.94 -1.77 -12.41
CA THR A 41 11.61 -1.53 -13.83
C THR A 41 10.99 -2.77 -14.48
N ALA A 42 11.38 -3.96 -14.02
CA ALA A 42 10.88 -5.21 -14.58
C ALA A 42 9.37 -5.45 -14.33
N TRP A 43 8.83 -4.90 -13.26
CA TRP A 43 7.42 -5.10 -12.91
C TRP A 43 6.55 -3.84 -13.04
N MET A 44 7.13 -2.65 -12.87
CA MET A 44 6.39 -1.37 -12.87
C MET A 44 5.60 -1.17 -14.18
N ASP A 45 6.21 -1.44 -15.32
CA ASP A 45 5.56 -1.32 -16.63
C ASP A 45 4.35 -2.25 -16.76
N SER A 46 4.41 -3.44 -16.17
CA SER A 46 3.33 -4.42 -16.24
C SER A 46 2.09 -4.05 -15.44
N VAL A 47 2.23 -3.12 -14.49
CA VAL A 47 1.16 -2.67 -13.60
C VAL A 47 0.83 -1.19 -13.77
N ASP A 48 1.30 -0.56 -14.86
CA ASP A 48 1.18 0.89 -15.12
C ASP A 48 1.62 1.74 -13.93
N ALA A 49 2.67 1.32 -13.26
CA ALA A 49 3.15 2.02 -12.08
C ALA A 49 3.86 3.32 -12.46
N THR A 50 3.67 4.33 -11.62
CA THR A 50 4.38 5.60 -11.68
C THR A 50 5.00 5.90 -10.33
N TYR A 51 6.06 6.71 -10.33
CA TYR A 51 6.73 7.11 -9.11
C TYR A 51 5.87 8.06 -8.27
N LYS A 52 5.82 7.82 -6.97
CA LYS A 52 5.18 8.66 -5.98
C LYS A 52 6.24 9.23 -5.03
N GLY A 53 6.48 10.54 -5.13
CA GLY A 53 7.50 11.23 -4.33
C GLY A 53 6.99 11.80 -3.01
N GLY A 54 5.69 11.75 -2.76
CA GLY A 54 5.09 12.32 -1.56
C GLY A 54 3.58 12.45 -1.65
N ILE A 55 3.00 13.21 -0.74
CA ILE A 55 1.57 13.46 -0.65
C ILE A 55 1.33 14.96 -0.57
N MET A 56 0.45 15.48 -1.41
CA MET A 56 0.04 16.87 -1.42
C MET A 56 -1.35 17.01 -0.77
N TYR A 57 -1.47 17.94 0.13
CA TYR A 57 -2.72 18.29 0.85
C TYR A 57 -3.13 19.72 0.50
N PRO A 58 -3.90 19.93 -0.59
CA PRO A 58 -4.38 21.26 -0.95
C PRO A 58 -5.34 21.81 0.12
N ASN A 59 -5.22 23.09 0.44
CA ASN A 59 -6.09 23.79 1.39
C ASN A 59 -6.09 23.26 2.85
N TRP A 60 -5.10 22.47 3.23
CA TRP A 60 -4.99 21.92 4.60
C TRP A 60 -4.19 22.81 5.54
N GLY A 61 -3.33 23.65 5.00
CA GLY A 61 -2.57 24.60 5.79
C GLY A 61 -3.42 25.76 6.29
N LYS A 62 -2.90 26.49 7.28
CA LYS A 62 -3.48 27.75 7.72
C LYS A 62 -3.63 28.69 6.51
N ASP A 63 -4.74 29.40 6.45
CA ASP A 63 -5.06 30.35 5.35
C ASP A 63 -5.17 29.69 3.96
N GLY A 64 -5.56 28.41 3.90
CA GLY A 64 -5.74 27.69 2.65
C GLY A 64 -4.43 27.28 1.95
N LYS A 65 -3.32 27.30 2.65
CA LYS A 65 -2.03 26.87 2.08
C LYS A 65 -2.03 25.38 1.78
N THR A 66 -1.37 25.00 0.71
CA THR A 66 -1.08 23.60 0.38
C THR A 66 0.07 23.10 1.23
N ILE A 67 -0.10 21.94 1.83
CA ILE A 67 0.97 21.22 2.52
C ILE A 67 1.45 20.11 1.62
N PHE A 68 2.75 20.02 1.40
CA PHE A 68 3.38 18.90 0.72
C PHE A 68 4.19 18.07 1.73
N HIS A 69 3.93 16.77 1.75
CA HIS A 69 4.63 15.80 2.59
C HIS A 69 5.47 14.89 1.68
N PRO A 70 6.73 15.23 1.43
CA PRO A 70 7.61 14.43 0.60
C PRO A 70 7.99 13.13 1.28
N PHE A 71 8.34 12.12 0.50
CA PHE A 71 9.00 10.93 1.01
C PHE A 71 10.49 11.22 1.18
N GLY A 72 11.09 10.64 2.23
CA GLY A 72 12.51 10.81 2.51
C GLY A 72 12.81 11.17 3.96
N GLN A 73 13.99 11.65 4.21
CA GLN A 73 14.44 12.04 5.54
C GLN A 73 14.04 13.49 5.85
N TYR A 74 13.47 13.69 7.02
CA TYR A 74 12.99 14.99 7.49
C TYR A 74 14.07 15.71 8.33
N HIS A 75 15.32 15.72 7.85
CA HIS A 75 16.39 16.39 8.57
C HIS A 75 17.37 17.02 7.61
N PHE A 76 17.93 18.14 8.03
CA PHE A 76 19.08 18.72 7.39
C PHE A 76 20.35 18.05 7.91
N HIS A 77 21.12 17.50 7.01
CA HIS A 77 22.50 17.11 7.29
C HIS A 77 23.42 18.28 7.00
N THR A 78 24.11 18.76 8.01
CA THR A 78 25.10 19.81 7.89
C THR A 78 26.34 19.47 8.70
N LYS A 79 27.38 20.25 8.59
CA LYS A 79 28.59 20.10 9.39
C LYS A 79 28.60 21.12 10.52
N ALA A 80 28.88 20.66 11.72
CA ALA A 80 29.21 21.54 12.84
C ALA A 80 30.60 22.21 12.62
N PRO A 81 30.91 23.30 13.32
CA PRO A 81 32.19 24.00 13.17
C PRO A 81 33.42 23.10 13.40
N ASP A 82 33.30 22.03 14.14
CA ASP A 82 34.36 21.05 14.39
C ASP A 82 34.44 19.96 13.31
N GLY A 83 33.61 20.04 12.25
CA GLY A 83 33.58 19.10 11.14
C GLY A 83 32.73 17.85 11.39
N SER A 84 32.13 17.67 12.57
CA SER A 84 31.21 16.57 12.85
C SER A 84 29.89 16.72 12.10
N ASP A 85 29.21 15.59 11.84
CA ASP A 85 27.88 15.61 11.25
C ASP A 85 26.86 16.14 12.25
N PHE A 86 26.08 17.10 11.82
CA PHE A 86 25.02 17.69 12.61
C PHE A 86 23.68 17.58 11.86
N VAL A 87 22.66 17.18 12.59
CA VAL A 87 21.31 16.98 12.06
C VAL A 87 20.37 17.99 12.69
N ILE A 88 19.73 18.80 11.88
CA ILE A 88 18.71 19.76 12.30
C ILE A 88 17.33 19.13 12.09
N PRO A 89 16.56 18.88 13.17
CA PRO A 89 15.20 18.39 13.04
C PRO A 89 14.29 19.34 12.26
N TYR A 90 13.35 18.78 11.51
CA TYR A 90 12.38 19.56 10.73
C TYR A 90 11.62 20.60 11.56
N GLY A 91 11.17 20.21 12.75
CA GLY A 91 10.43 21.09 13.63
C GLY A 91 11.20 22.35 14.03
N ASP A 92 12.52 22.26 14.18
CA ASP A 92 13.36 23.39 14.54
C ASP A 92 13.47 24.39 13.39
N VAL A 93 13.57 23.90 12.16
CA VAL A 93 13.61 24.75 10.95
C VAL A 93 12.30 25.48 10.75
N LEU A 94 11.16 24.78 10.89
CA LEU A 94 9.83 25.41 10.81
C LEU A 94 9.61 26.43 11.90
N SER A 95 10.07 26.17 13.13
CA SER A 95 9.95 27.09 14.25
C SER A 95 10.73 28.37 14.02
N ALA A 96 11.92 28.25 13.42
CA ALA A 96 12.76 29.40 13.09
C ALA A 96 12.28 30.18 11.85
N ASN A 97 11.63 29.53 10.91
CA ASN A 97 11.21 30.08 9.63
C ASN A 97 9.82 29.61 9.24
N PRO A 98 8.75 30.13 9.86
CA PRO A 98 7.38 29.63 9.64
C PRO A 98 6.85 29.87 8.22
N ASP A 99 7.49 30.75 7.45
CA ASP A 99 7.10 31.05 6.07
C ASP A 99 7.90 30.27 5.02
N ILE A 100 8.87 29.44 5.44
CA ILE A 100 9.66 28.66 4.51
C ILE A 100 8.81 27.54 3.90
N ASP A 101 8.83 27.39 2.59
CA ASP A 101 8.37 26.20 1.93
C ASP A 101 9.45 25.13 2.06
N TYR A 102 9.40 24.43 3.15
CA TYR A 102 10.39 23.42 3.51
C TYR A 102 10.50 22.29 2.48
N ALA A 103 9.37 21.84 1.98
CA ALA A 103 9.34 20.76 1.00
C ALA A 103 10.09 21.16 -0.28
N SER A 104 9.79 22.34 -0.80
CA SER A 104 10.48 22.87 -1.99
C SER A 104 11.96 23.18 -1.75
N SER A 105 12.34 23.48 -0.50
CA SER A 105 13.72 23.87 -0.18
C SER A 105 14.67 22.71 0.03
N LEU A 106 14.16 21.56 0.51
CA LEU A 106 14.99 20.46 0.98
C LEU A 106 14.90 19.21 0.14
N TYR A 107 13.82 19.05 -0.59
CA TYR A 107 13.57 17.80 -1.25
C TYR A 107 13.71 17.92 -2.76
N PHE A 108 14.43 16.98 -3.30
CA PHE A 108 14.63 16.79 -4.73
C PHE A 108 13.32 16.61 -5.48
N PHE A 109 12.33 15.96 -4.86
CA PHE A 109 11.11 15.54 -5.53
C PHE A 109 10.28 16.65 -6.18
N PRO A 110 10.03 17.80 -5.56
CA PRO A 110 9.31 18.88 -6.25
C PRO A 110 9.97 19.30 -7.55
N SER A 111 11.30 19.40 -7.56
CA SER A 111 12.06 19.72 -8.78
C SER A 111 12.02 18.59 -9.78
N LEU A 112 12.19 17.34 -9.35
CA LEU A 112 12.14 16.17 -10.22
C LEU A 112 10.77 16.01 -10.89
N ILE A 113 9.69 16.17 -10.13
CA ILE A 113 8.33 16.11 -10.67
C ILE A 113 8.10 17.25 -11.67
N LYS A 114 8.49 18.47 -11.33
CA LYS A 114 8.34 19.64 -12.19
C LYS A 114 9.14 19.52 -13.48
N ASP A 115 10.37 19.07 -13.37
CA ASP A 115 11.32 19.04 -14.49
C ASP A 115 11.35 17.68 -15.21
N LYS A 116 10.55 16.70 -14.76
CA LYS A 116 10.46 15.32 -15.30
C LYS A 116 11.83 14.64 -15.39
N VAL A 117 12.68 14.86 -14.39
CA VAL A 117 13.99 14.24 -14.30
C VAL A 117 13.86 12.80 -13.81
N GLU A 118 14.71 11.91 -14.30
CA GLU A 118 14.76 10.52 -13.81
C GLU A 118 15.14 10.47 -12.32
N ILE A 119 14.46 9.57 -11.61
CA ILE A 119 14.71 9.34 -10.19
C ILE A 119 15.95 8.46 -10.07
N ASP A 120 16.94 8.93 -9.33
CA ASP A 120 18.13 8.16 -9.03
C ASP A 120 17.94 7.25 -7.79
N GLU A 121 18.94 6.39 -7.54
CA GLU A 121 18.92 5.45 -6.43
C GLU A 121 18.88 6.11 -5.03
N LEU A 122 19.17 7.39 -4.94
CA LEU A 122 19.20 8.15 -3.68
C LEU A 122 17.83 8.72 -3.33
N SER A 123 16.91 8.72 -4.26
CA SER A 123 15.57 9.30 -4.05
C SER A 123 14.67 8.34 -3.32
N ALA A 124 14.05 8.80 -2.24
CA ALA A 124 13.01 8.05 -1.56
C ALA A 124 11.69 8.19 -2.32
N TYR A 125 11.16 7.10 -2.80
CA TYR A 125 9.90 7.05 -3.54
C TYR A 125 9.08 5.81 -3.18
N SER A 126 7.82 5.84 -3.53
CA SER A 126 6.96 4.69 -3.63
C SER A 126 6.26 4.72 -4.99
N GLU A 127 5.19 3.95 -5.18
CA GLU A 127 4.51 3.86 -6.46
C GLU A 127 3.02 4.18 -6.35
N GLN A 128 2.48 4.62 -7.47
CA GLN A 128 1.06 4.55 -7.77
C GLN A 128 0.89 3.53 -8.89
N LEU A 129 -0.05 2.62 -8.76
CA LEU A 129 -0.24 1.51 -9.70
C LEU A 129 -1.71 1.21 -9.94
N ASP A 130 -1.99 0.52 -11.06
CA ASP A 130 -3.31 -0.02 -11.36
C ASP A 130 -3.53 -1.32 -10.57
N CYS A 131 -4.56 -1.33 -9.70
CA CYS A 131 -4.88 -2.50 -8.87
C CYS A 131 -5.22 -3.74 -9.68
N GLY A 132 -5.94 -3.58 -10.78
CA GLY A 132 -6.33 -4.70 -11.63
C GLY A 132 -5.11 -5.38 -12.22
N LYS A 133 -4.23 -4.60 -12.84
CA LYS A 133 -2.98 -5.08 -13.41
C LYS A 133 -2.04 -5.67 -12.36
N TYR A 134 -2.02 -5.08 -11.16
CA TYR A 134 -1.21 -5.61 -10.07
C TYR A 134 -1.68 -7.00 -9.62
N VAL A 135 -2.99 -7.21 -9.53
CA VAL A 135 -3.54 -8.54 -9.23
C VAL A 135 -3.21 -9.54 -10.34
N GLU A 136 -3.35 -9.15 -11.61
CA GLU A 136 -2.98 -10.00 -12.75
C GLU A 136 -1.49 -10.37 -12.73
N PHE A 137 -0.63 -9.38 -12.47
CA PHE A 137 0.80 -9.59 -12.31
C PHE A 137 1.10 -10.60 -11.20
N LEU A 138 0.57 -10.39 -9.99
CA LEU A 138 0.80 -11.30 -8.87
C LEU A 138 0.29 -12.71 -9.18
N MET A 139 -0.92 -12.83 -9.75
CA MET A 139 -1.48 -14.14 -10.11
C MET A 139 -0.62 -14.87 -11.15
N LYS A 140 -0.06 -14.16 -12.12
CA LYS A 140 0.85 -14.73 -13.09
C LYS A 140 2.12 -15.28 -12.43
N GLU A 141 2.67 -14.55 -11.47
CA GLU A 141 3.92 -14.93 -10.78
C GLU A 141 3.72 -16.11 -9.81
N ILE A 142 2.56 -16.22 -9.16
CA ILE A 142 2.31 -17.27 -8.16
C ILE A 142 1.61 -18.50 -8.74
N LYS A 143 0.89 -18.38 -9.86
CA LYS A 143 0.15 -19.47 -10.48
C LYS A 143 1.11 -20.56 -10.95
N GLY A 144 0.88 -21.76 -10.45
CA GLY A 144 1.77 -22.91 -10.73
C GLY A 144 2.97 -23.03 -9.77
N SER A 145 3.11 -22.13 -8.81
CA SER A 145 4.13 -22.26 -7.77
C SER A 145 3.86 -23.48 -6.89
N LYS A 146 4.93 -24.17 -6.51
CA LYS A 146 4.82 -25.27 -5.56
C LYS A 146 4.31 -24.78 -4.21
N GLY A 147 3.26 -25.41 -3.68
CA GLY A 147 2.66 -25.01 -2.40
C GLY A 147 1.62 -23.90 -2.52
N PHE A 148 1.12 -23.62 -3.74
CA PHE A 148 0.03 -22.69 -3.97
C PHE A 148 -1.11 -23.37 -4.74
N THR A 149 -2.35 -23.15 -4.28
CA THR A 149 -3.57 -23.59 -4.97
C THR A 149 -4.52 -22.40 -5.13
N TYR A 150 -5.05 -22.22 -6.33
CA TYR A 150 -6.12 -21.25 -6.59
C TYR A 150 -7.43 -21.99 -6.84
N ILE A 151 -8.47 -21.61 -6.11
CA ILE A 151 -9.83 -22.13 -6.27
C ILE A 151 -10.75 -20.99 -6.69
N ASN A 152 -11.23 -21.04 -7.92
CA ASN A 152 -12.22 -20.09 -8.44
C ASN A 152 -13.60 -20.51 -7.95
N SER A 153 -13.97 -20.13 -6.75
CA SER A 153 -15.23 -20.48 -6.12
C SER A 153 -15.65 -19.43 -5.07
N THR A 154 -16.85 -19.55 -4.56
CA THR A 154 -17.38 -18.73 -3.49
C THR A 154 -17.55 -19.58 -2.23
N VAL A 155 -17.25 -19.03 -1.06
CA VAL A 155 -17.57 -19.64 0.23
C VAL A 155 -19.07 -19.50 0.47
N GLU A 156 -19.76 -20.63 0.64
CA GLU A 156 -21.19 -20.69 0.93
C GLU A 156 -21.48 -20.91 2.41
N ASN A 157 -20.62 -21.68 3.08
CA ASN A 157 -20.79 -21.93 4.51
C ASN A 157 -19.43 -22.01 5.21
N ILE A 158 -19.43 -21.63 6.49
CA ILE A 158 -18.27 -21.69 7.37
C ILE A 158 -18.58 -22.64 8.50
N ASN A 159 -17.78 -23.68 8.63
CA ASN A 159 -17.96 -24.68 9.67
C ASN A 159 -17.11 -24.29 10.89
N TRP A 160 -17.76 -24.22 12.03
CA TRP A 160 -17.17 -23.80 13.29
C TRP A 160 -17.15 -24.94 14.31
N ASP A 161 -16.09 -24.97 15.12
CA ASP A 161 -16.05 -25.68 16.40
C ASP A 161 -15.78 -24.66 17.50
N GLY A 162 -16.83 -24.30 18.25
CA GLY A 162 -16.76 -23.15 19.15
C GLY A 162 -16.47 -21.84 18.43
N ASP A 163 -15.32 -21.25 18.70
CA ASP A 163 -14.83 -20.01 18.09
C ASP A 163 -13.85 -20.23 16.94
N ASP A 164 -13.48 -21.49 16.67
CA ASP A 164 -12.50 -21.83 15.66
C ASP A 164 -13.16 -22.26 14.35
N ILE A 165 -12.62 -21.81 13.22
CA ILE A 165 -13.05 -22.27 11.90
C ILE A 165 -12.36 -23.60 11.61
N THR A 166 -13.15 -24.62 11.29
CA THR A 166 -12.62 -25.94 10.93
C THR A 166 -12.54 -26.14 9.43
N SER A 167 -13.48 -25.56 8.68
CA SER A 167 -13.49 -25.69 7.22
C SER A 167 -14.44 -24.71 6.56
N LEU A 168 -14.29 -24.56 5.25
CA LEU A 168 -15.15 -23.77 4.38
C LEU A 168 -15.82 -24.69 3.36
N ASP A 169 -17.14 -24.59 3.21
CA ASP A 169 -17.87 -25.26 2.14
C ASP A 169 -18.00 -24.30 0.96
N LEU A 170 -17.66 -24.74 -0.22
CA LEU A 170 -17.59 -23.92 -1.42
C LEU A 170 -18.77 -24.18 -2.36
N ALA A 171 -19.09 -23.22 -3.21
CA ALA A 171 -20.21 -23.28 -4.15
C ALA A 171 -20.12 -24.42 -5.17
N ASP A 172 -18.96 -24.98 -5.39
CA ASP A 172 -18.73 -26.15 -6.24
C ASP A 172 -18.98 -27.49 -5.51
N GLY A 173 -19.41 -27.43 -4.24
CA GLY A 173 -19.65 -28.60 -3.39
C GLY A 173 -18.37 -29.14 -2.73
N THR A 174 -17.23 -28.52 -2.93
CA THR A 174 -15.98 -28.94 -2.27
C THR A 174 -15.88 -28.35 -0.88
N LYS A 175 -15.08 -29.00 -0.03
CA LYS A 175 -14.76 -28.57 1.32
C LYS A 175 -13.26 -28.25 1.41
N ASN A 176 -12.93 -27.11 2.01
CA ASN A 176 -11.55 -26.72 2.23
C ASN A 176 -11.26 -26.64 3.74
N GLU A 177 -10.24 -27.35 4.17
CA GLU A 177 -9.73 -27.37 5.55
C GLU A 177 -8.33 -26.72 5.57
N ALA A 178 -8.01 -26.02 6.64
CA ALA A 178 -6.70 -25.39 6.81
C ALA A 178 -6.39 -25.19 8.30
N ASP A 179 -5.11 -25.05 8.62
CA ASP A 179 -4.63 -24.73 9.97
C ASP A 179 -4.84 -23.26 10.31
N VAL A 180 -4.86 -22.37 9.29
CA VAL A 180 -5.02 -20.92 9.45
C VAL A 180 -5.92 -20.39 8.33
N PHE A 181 -6.88 -19.56 8.70
CA PHE A 181 -7.76 -18.86 7.77
C PHE A 181 -7.50 -17.36 7.82
N ILE A 182 -7.35 -16.73 6.65
CA ILE A 182 -7.13 -15.29 6.51
C ILE A 182 -8.33 -14.69 5.79
N ASP A 183 -9.06 -13.81 6.48
CA ASP A 183 -10.23 -13.14 5.94
C ASP A 183 -9.82 -11.95 5.05
N CYS A 184 -9.88 -12.15 3.74
CA CYS A 184 -9.65 -11.12 2.72
C CYS A 184 -10.96 -10.67 2.05
N THR A 185 -12.13 -10.92 2.67
CA THR A 185 -13.44 -10.65 2.06
C THR A 185 -13.91 -9.19 2.21
N GLY A 186 -13.04 -8.30 2.67
CA GLY A 186 -13.28 -6.88 2.81
C GLY A 186 -14.43 -6.58 3.77
N PHE A 187 -15.33 -5.69 3.39
CA PHE A 187 -16.46 -5.27 4.24
C PHE A 187 -17.45 -6.39 4.56
N LYS A 188 -17.45 -7.49 3.80
CA LYS A 188 -18.29 -8.65 4.10
C LYS A 188 -17.89 -9.36 5.38
N ARG A 189 -16.59 -9.38 5.70
CA ARG A 189 -16.05 -9.97 6.92
C ARG A 189 -16.53 -11.41 7.15
N LEU A 190 -16.56 -12.24 6.12
CA LEU A 190 -17.20 -13.56 6.17
C LEU A 190 -16.65 -14.44 7.29
N LEU A 191 -15.32 -14.47 7.46
CA LEU A 191 -14.69 -15.33 8.47
C LEU A 191 -14.66 -14.68 9.86
N SER A 192 -14.93 -13.39 9.94
CA SER A 192 -14.91 -12.62 11.18
C SER A 192 -16.29 -12.09 11.60
N GLU A 193 -17.37 -12.63 11.04
CA GLU A 193 -18.74 -12.19 11.32
C GLU A 193 -19.13 -12.31 12.80
N LYS A 194 -18.61 -13.32 13.50
CA LYS A 194 -18.85 -13.52 14.93
C LYS A 194 -18.05 -12.56 15.83
N ARG A 195 -17.10 -11.80 15.29
CA ARG A 195 -16.27 -10.87 16.06
C ARG A 195 -16.96 -9.54 16.23
N GLU A 196 -16.83 -8.97 17.41
CA GLU A 196 -17.38 -7.65 17.71
C GLU A 196 -16.74 -6.57 16.81
N ILE A 197 -17.58 -5.63 16.36
CA ILE A 197 -17.15 -4.43 15.63
C ILE A 197 -17.01 -3.29 16.62
N VAL A 198 -15.85 -2.65 16.64
CA VAL A 198 -15.66 -1.41 17.37
C VAL A 198 -16.09 -0.26 16.47
N ASP A 199 -17.14 0.44 16.86
CA ASP A 199 -17.66 1.61 16.16
C ASP A 199 -16.86 2.87 16.54
N PHE A 200 -16.26 3.51 15.55
CA PHE A 200 -15.52 4.76 15.67
C PHE A 200 -16.28 5.98 15.10
N SER A 201 -17.54 5.83 14.68
CA SER A 201 -18.33 6.89 14.06
C SER A 201 -18.41 8.18 14.91
N GLY A 202 -18.39 8.04 16.23
CA GLY A 202 -18.33 9.18 17.15
C GLY A 202 -16.99 9.95 17.18
N ARG A 203 -15.93 9.41 16.56
CA ARG A 203 -14.59 10.02 16.50
C ARG A 203 -14.10 10.24 15.08
N LEU A 204 -14.49 9.39 14.17
CA LEU A 204 -14.15 9.46 12.75
C LEU A 204 -15.42 9.83 11.98
N PHE A 205 -15.47 11.03 11.46
CA PHE A 205 -16.63 11.59 10.76
C PHE A 205 -16.52 11.49 9.22
N VAL A 206 -15.44 10.88 8.72
CA VAL A 206 -15.26 10.58 7.29
C VAL A 206 -15.38 9.08 7.11
N ASP A 207 -16.44 8.64 6.45
CA ASP A 207 -16.80 7.22 6.26
C ASP A 207 -16.95 6.81 4.79
N THR A 208 -16.84 7.78 3.90
CA THR A 208 -17.07 7.56 2.47
C THR A 208 -15.95 8.17 1.65
N ALA A 209 -15.47 7.43 0.65
CA ALA A 209 -14.52 7.91 -0.33
C ALA A 209 -15.01 7.60 -1.75
N VAL A 210 -14.73 8.51 -2.67
CA VAL A 210 -14.99 8.32 -4.10
C VAL A 210 -13.65 8.24 -4.82
N ALA A 211 -13.39 7.08 -5.42
CA ALA A 211 -12.21 6.89 -6.24
C ALA A 211 -12.56 7.15 -7.72
N THR A 212 -11.75 7.95 -8.39
CA THR A 212 -11.94 8.25 -9.81
C THR A 212 -10.61 8.31 -10.54
N ARG A 213 -10.64 7.97 -11.82
CA ARG A 213 -9.49 8.15 -12.71
C ARG A 213 -9.52 9.57 -13.26
N VAL A 214 -8.39 10.25 -13.18
CA VAL A 214 -8.19 11.58 -13.73
C VAL A 214 -7.14 11.49 -14.83
N GLN A 215 -7.43 12.07 -15.98
CA GLN A 215 -6.48 12.18 -17.08
C GLN A 215 -5.56 13.37 -16.80
N TYR A 216 -4.24 13.18 -16.88
CA TYR A 216 -3.24 14.23 -16.65
C TYR A 216 -2.98 15.03 -17.94
#